data_6573e93279b750d2f22e1a4a82b4793c
#
_entry.id   6573e93279b750d2f22e1a4a82b4793c
#
_cell.length_a   1.000
_cell.length_b   1.000
_cell.length_c   1.000
_cell.angle_alpha   90.00
_cell.angle_beta   90.00
_cell.angle_gamma   90.00
#
_symmetry.space_group_name_H-M   'P 1'
#
loop_
_entity.id
_entity.type
_entity.pdbx_description
1 polymer ?
#
loop_
_entity_poly.entity_id
_entity_poly.type
_entity_poly.pdbx_seq_one_letter_code
_entity_poly.pdbx_strand_id
1 'polypeptide(L)'
;MPTPPFFYQELLSLGADDTEYRLLSKEGISTANFEGREILKIAPETLAYLAREAFHDTNFFLRTQHLEQVAAILQDPEASNNDRYVAHTLLKNAEIAARGILPMCQDTGTCAIFAKKGQQVWTDANDAEFLSKGVYEAYTKENLRYSQVAPLDLFKEVNTGTNLPAQIDLHASEGAKYEFLFLAKGGGSANKLFLFQETKALLNPKSLEKFFGEKLQLLGTAACPPYHLVFVIGGTSADSCMKVLKLATTKYLDALPTTGNEHGRAFRDLEMEAKVLKIAQQSKIGAQFGGKYFALDVRIVRLPRHGASCPVGMGVSCSADRNIKAKITKDGVFLEKLEMNPGRFIPESLRTFKDESSVAIDLTRPMAEIRASLSHYPVTTRVLLTGPMIVARDSAHAKLKERIDAGQGLPDYIKNHPVYYAGPAKTPVGYASGSFGPTTAGRMDSYVELFQKHGGSLVMIAKGNRGETVTNACKAHGGFYLGSIGGPAAILAQENIRKVEVIDYPELGMEAVWKIEVVDFPAFILVDDKGHDFFRELPGGCGICGP
;
A
#
# COMPACT_ATOMS: atom_id res chain seq x y z
N MET A 1 22.16 -22.51 41.41
CA MET A 1 22.34 -21.06 41.17
C MET A 1 21.25 -20.33 41.96
N PRO A 2 21.52 -19.20 42.62
CA PRO A 2 20.48 -18.44 43.31
C PRO A 2 19.44 -17.95 42.26
N THR A 3 18.17 -17.94 42.64
CA THR A 3 17.09 -17.41 41.80
C THR A 3 17.34 -15.93 41.56
N PRO A 4 17.41 -15.44 40.32
CA PRO A 4 17.59 -14.01 40.06
C PRO A 4 16.40 -13.21 40.63
N PRO A 5 16.60 -11.97 41.09
CA PRO A 5 15.52 -11.14 41.57
C PRO A 5 14.53 -10.82 40.42
N PHE A 6 13.26 -10.65 40.77
CA PHE A 6 12.26 -10.20 39.78
C PHE A 6 12.65 -8.83 39.21
N PHE A 7 12.63 -8.72 37.89
CA PHE A 7 12.81 -7.48 37.17
C PHE A 7 11.81 -7.43 35.97
N TYR A 8 11.04 -6.36 35.87
CA TYR A 8 10.15 -6.12 34.76
C TYR A 8 10.83 -5.26 33.70
N GLN A 9 10.82 -5.72 32.48
CA GLN A 9 11.28 -4.97 31.29
C GLN A 9 10.16 -4.83 30.29
N GLU A 10 9.77 -3.61 29.96
CA GLU A 10 8.87 -3.36 28.84
C GLU A 10 9.55 -3.80 27.54
N LEU A 11 8.84 -4.65 26.75
CA LEU A 11 9.35 -5.19 25.50
C LEU A 11 9.73 -4.08 24.50
N LEU A 12 8.83 -3.12 24.31
CA LEU A 12 8.99 -2.00 23.37
C LEU A 12 9.26 -0.70 24.16
N SER A 13 10.44 -0.62 24.76
CA SER A 13 10.89 0.57 25.50
C SER A 13 11.23 1.69 24.51
N LEU A 14 10.24 2.50 24.15
CA LEU A 14 10.42 3.62 23.22
C LEU A 14 11.06 4.81 23.94
N GLY A 15 11.89 5.57 23.22
CA GLY A 15 12.39 6.87 23.64
C GLY A 15 11.29 7.94 23.66
N ALA A 16 11.70 9.20 23.81
CA ALA A 16 10.78 10.33 23.78
C ALA A 16 10.05 10.41 22.43
N ASP A 17 8.77 10.78 22.48
CA ASP A 17 7.96 11.05 21.28
C ASP A 17 8.21 12.49 20.81
N ASP A 18 8.93 12.66 19.71
CA ASP A 18 9.26 13.92 19.06
C ASP A 18 8.25 14.34 17.99
N THR A 19 7.12 13.62 17.89
CA THR A 19 6.06 13.89 16.91
C THR A 19 5.45 15.28 17.11
N GLU A 20 5.42 16.07 16.05
CA GLU A 20 4.70 17.35 16.03
C GLU A 20 3.20 17.12 15.93
N TYR A 21 2.43 17.66 16.89
CA TYR A 21 0.99 17.52 16.94
C TYR A 21 0.27 18.85 16.70
N ARG A 22 -0.89 18.78 16.04
CA ARG A 22 -1.87 19.87 15.99
C ARG A 22 -3.03 19.60 16.94
N LEU A 23 -3.54 20.65 17.57
CA LEU A 23 -4.77 20.56 18.38
C LEU A 23 -5.97 20.42 17.44
N LEU A 24 -6.77 19.36 17.63
CA LEU A 24 -8.04 19.17 16.93
C LEU A 24 -9.20 19.86 17.63
N SER A 25 -9.34 19.58 18.93
CA SER A 25 -10.45 20.06 19.76
C SER A 25 -10.11 20.01 21.24
N LYS A 26 -10.78 20.83 22.01
CA LYS A 26 -10.86 20.71 23.49
C LYS A 26 -12.22 20.21 23.97
N GLU A 27 -13.17 20.06 23.05
CA GLU A 27 -14.54 19.62 23.37
C GLU A 27 -14.56 18.16 23.82
N GLY A 28 -15.45 17.85 24.75
CA GLY A 28 -15.61 16.50 25.27
C GLY A 28 -14.50 16.02 26.21
N ILE A 29 -13.60 16.93 26.63
CA ILE A 29 -12.50 16.66 27.56
C ILE A 29 -12.78 17.36 28.89
N SER A 30 -12.69 16.62 29.97
CA SER A 30 -12.77 17.15 31.34
C SER A 30 -11.92 16.31 32.28
N THR A 31 -11.71 16.80 33.49
CA THR A 31 -11.03 16.05 34.54
C THR A 31 -11.92 15.91 35.77
N ALA A 32 -11.72 14.84 36.53
CA ALA A 32 -12.33 14.63 37.83
C ALA A 32 -11.27 14.14 38.81
N ASN A 33 -11.46 14.39 40.10
CA ASN A 33 -10.62 13.82 41.12
C ASN A 33 -11.29 12.59 41.75
N PHE A 34 -10.61 11.48 41.76
CA PHE A 34 -11.05 10.26 42.41
C PHE A 34 -9.93 9.76 43.34
N GLU A 35 -10.20 9.76 44.65
CA GLU A 35 -9.23 9.34 45.67
C GLU A 35 -7.85 10.01 45.54
N GLY A 36 -7.82 11.33 45.28
CA GLY A 36 -6.59 12.11 45.14
C GLY A 36 -5.88 11.96 43.80
N ARG A 37 -6.44 11.20 42.84
CA ARG A 37 -5.91 11.03 41.50
C ARG A 37 -6.74 11.81 40.48
N GLU A 38 -6.07 12.53 39.61
CA GLU A 38 -6.72 13.19 38.48
C GLU A 38 -7.14 12.12 37.43
N ILE A 39 -8.41 12.07 37.10
CA ILE A 39 -8.98 11.19 36.08
C ILE A 39 -9.32 12.03 34.86
N LEU A 40 -8.80 11.65 33.71
CA LEU A 40 -9.19 12.21 32.42
C LEU A 40 -10.51 11.61 31.96
N LYS A 41 -11.55 12.43 31.80
CA LYS A 41 -12.85 12.03 31.25
C LYS A 41 -12.94 12.46 29.80
N ILE A 42 -13.33 11.54 28.94
CA ILE A 42 -13.47 11.75 27.49
C ILE A 42 -14.89 11.39 27.09
N ALA A 43 -15.60 12.33 26.48
CA ALA A 43 -16.92 12.06 25.90
C ALA A 43 -16.77 11.04 24.75
N PRO A 44 -17.67 10.03 24.64
CA PRO A 44 -17.54 8.97 23.63
C PRO A 44 -17.46 9.51 22.18
N GLU A 45 -18.22 10.56 21.87
CA GLU A 45 -18.23 11.20 20.56
C GLU A 45 -16.87 11.76 20.15
N THR A 46 -16.01 12.10 21.11
CA THR A 46 -14.65 12.57 20.88
C THR A 46 -13.79 11.48 20.22
N LEU A 47 -14.02 10.20 20.58
CA LEU A 47 -13.31 9.07 19.95
C LEU A 47 -13.75 8.91 18.48
N ALA A 48 -15.04 9.04 18.19
CA ALA A 48 -15.56 8.99 16.83
C ALA A 48 -15.01 10.15 15.98
N TYR A 49 -15.03 11.36 16.54
CA TYR A 49 -14.46 12.54 15.89
C TYR A 49 -12.98 12.36 15.60
N LEU A 50 -12.17 11.93 16.57
CA LEU A 50 -10.74 11.68 16.37
C LEU A 50 -10.50 10.65 15.29
N ALA A 51 -11.20 9.51 15.30
CA ALA A 51 -11.00 8.45 14.30
C ALA A 51 -11.40 8.92 12.89
N ARG A 52 -12.48 9.70 12.75
CA ARG A 52 -12.89 10.31 11.47
C ARG A 52 -11.78 11.21 10.91
N GLU A 53 -11.29 12.16 11.69
CA GLU A 53 -10.23 13.10 11.27
C GLU A 53 -8.92 12.37 10.96
N ALA A 54 -8.55 11.36 11.76
CA ALA A 54 -7.36 10.56 11.52
C ALA A 54 -7.44 9.80 10.19
N PHE A 55 -8.58 9.20 9.85
CA PHE A 55 -8.73 8.50 8.56
C PHE A 55 -8.95 9.44 7.38
N HIS A 56 -9.48 10.65 7.61
CA HIS A 56 -9.39 11.71 6.61
C HIS A 56 -7.93 12.03 6.31
N ASP A 57 -7.16 12.47 7.30
CA ASP A 57 -5.78 12.91 7.11
C ASP A 57 -4.90 11.81 6.47
N THR A 58 -5.02 10.56 6.92
CA THR A 58 -4.23 9.45 6.34
C THR A 58 -4.53 9.16 4.87
N ASN A 59 -5.69 9.51 4.35
CA ASN A 59 -6.04 9.27 2.95
C ASN A 59 -5.68 10.45 2.03
N PHE A 60 -5.43 11.63 2.59
CA PHE A 60 -5.18 12.85 1.81
C PHE A 60 -3.79 13.45 2.02
N PHE A 61 -3.14 13.19 3.14
CA PHE A 61 -1.84 13.78 3.49
C PHE A 61 -0.79 12.72 3.83
N LEU A 62 0.48 13.11 3.70
CA LEU A 62 1.65 12.29 4.02
C LEU A 62 2.55 13.01 5.02
N ARG A 63 3.41 12.25 5.71
CA ARG A 63 4.47 12.81 6.55
C ARG A 63 5.48 13.58 5.72
N THR A 64 5.94 14.71 6.22
CA THR A 64 7.01 15.53 5.64
C THR A 64 8.24 14.69 5.31
N GLN A 65 8.72 13.88 6.26
CA GLN A 65 9.89 13.02 6.07
C GLN A 65 9.73 12.02 4.91
N HIS A 66 8.54 11.45 4.72
CA HIS A 66 8.28 10.55 3.58
C HIS A 66 8.39 11.31 2.24
N LEU A 67 7.81 12.50 2.17
CA LEU A 67 7.88 13.35 0.97
C LEU A 67 9.31 13.81 0.66
N GLU A 68 10.10 14.13 1.68
CA GLU A 68 11.53 14.44 1.54
C GLU A 68 12.32 13.26 0.95
N GLN A 69 12.08 12.03 1.43
CA GLN A 69 12.71 10.84 0.89
C GLN A 69 12.34 10.59 -0.57
N VAL A 70 11.06 10.80 -0.94
CA VAL A 70 10.63 10.69 -2.34
C VAL A 70 11.23 11.80 -3.21
N ALA A 71 11.29 13.03 -2.70
CA ALA A 71 11.87 14.17 -3.42
C ALA A 71 13.39 14.00 -3.65
N ALA A 72 14.11 13.38 -2.69
CA ALA A 72 15.53 13.11 -2.83
C ALA A 72 15.87 12.23 -4.04
N ILE A 73 14.94 11.36 -4.48
CA ILE A 73 15.12 10.54 -5.69
C ILE A 73 15.32 11.41 -6.94
N LEU A 74 14.66 12.57 -7.01
CA LEU A 74 14.73 13.46 -8.16
C LEU A 74 16.14 14.06 -8.37
N GLN A 75 16.90 14.15 -7.28
CA GLN A 75 18.24 14.77 -7.26
C GLN A 75 19.39 13.74 -7.23
N ASP A 76 19.09 12.46 -6.99
CA ASP A 76 20.12 11.42 -6.96
C ASP A 76 20.63 11.13 -8.38
N PRO A 77 21.95 11.35 -8.67
CA PRO A 77 22.52 11.04 -9.98
C PRO A 77 22.47 9.55 -10.34
N GLU A 78 22.41 8.65 -9.35
CA GLU A 78 22.31 7.21 -9.55
C GLU A 78 20.87 6.70 -9.78
N ALA A 79 19.86 7.56 -9.57
CA ALA A 79 18.47 7.20 -9.85
C ALA A 79 18.25 6.99 -11.36
N SER A 80 17.51 5.94 -11.73
CA SER A 80 17.09 5.75 -13.11
C SER A 80 16.08 6.83 -13.55
N ASN A 81 15.90 7.00 -14.86
CA ASN A 81 14.84 7.88 -15.37
C ASN A 81 13.45 7.42 -14.91
N ASN A 82 13.25 6.10 -14.80
CA ASN A 82 12.00 5.54 -14.31
C ASN A 82 11.81 5.80 -12.80
N ASP A 83 12.87 5.68 -11.98
CA ASP A 83 12.80 6.07 -10.56
C ASP A 83 12.37 7.52 -10.39
N ARG A 84 13.00 8.45 -11.13
CA ARG A 84 12.67 9.89 -11.09
C ARG A 84 11.26 10.17 -11.57
N TYR A 85 10.82 9.50 -12.64
CA TYR A 85 9.46 9.67 -13.15
C TYR A 85 8.41 9.20 -12.14
N VAL A 86 8.61 8.05 -11.53
CA VAL A 86 7.71 7.54 -10.47
C VAL A 86 7.70 8.49 -9.27
N ALA A 87 8.86 8.93 -8.79
CA ALA A 87 8.96 9.87 -7.67
C ALA A 87 8.25 11.19 -7.96
N HIS A 88 8.44 11.77 -9.14
CA HIS A 88 7.74 12.97 -9.57
C HIS A 88 6.22 12.77 -9.60
N THR A 89 5.76 11.65 -10.16
CA THR A 89 4.33 11.32 -10.21
C THR A 89 3.73 11.14 -8.81
N LEU A 90 4.46 10.53 -7.87
CA LEU A 90 4.04 10.40 -6.47
C LEU A 90 3.90 11.75 -5.77
N LEU A 91 4.84 12.67 -5.98
CA LEU A 91 4.76 14.03 -5.40
C LEU A 91 3.59 14.83 -5.98
N LYS A 92 3.38 14.79 -7.29
CA LYS A 92 2.21 15.42 -7.93
C LYS A 92 0.90 14.82 -7.41
N ASN A 93 0.85 13.51 -7.26
CA ASN A 93 -0.31 12.83 -6.70
C ASN A 93 -0.61 13.29 -5.26
N ALA A 94 0.42 13.45 -4.43
CA ALA A 94 0.27 13.97 -3.08
C ALA A 94 -0.26 15.42 -3.08
N GLU A 95 0.22 16.27 -4.00
CA GLU A 95 -0.27 17.65 -4.17
C GLU A 95 -1.76 17.69 -4.56
N ILE A 96 -2.20 16.80 -5.44
CA ILE A 96 -3.61 16.67 -5.83
C ILE A 96 -4.45 16.16 -4.66
N ALA A 97 -3.98 15.11 -3.98
CA ALA A 97 -4.69 14.51 -2.85
C ALA A 97 -4.85 15.51 -1.69
N ALA A 98 -3.86 16.36 -1.43
CA ALA A 98 -3.88 17.36 -0.37
C ALA A 98 -5.01 18.41 -0.51
N ARG A 99 -5.72 18.42 -1.63
CA ARG A 99 -6.94 19.24 -1.81
C ARG A 99 -8.16 18.67 -1.09
N GLY A 100 -8.07 17.44 -0.52
CA GLY A 100 -9.12 16.80 0.25
C GLY A 100 -10.31 16.28 -0.57
N ILE A 101 -10.16 16.09 -1.89
CA ILE A 101 -11.25 15.65 -2.78
C ILE A 101 -11.01 14.23 -3.30
N LEU A 102 -9.85 13.99 -3.89
CA LEU A 102 -9.44 12.69 -4.42
C LEU A 102 -8.44 12.06 -3.45
N PRO A 103 -8.76 10.93 -2.80
CA PRO A 103 -7.78 10.24 -1.95
C PRO A 103 -6.56 9.84 -2.78
N MET A 104 -5.36 9.83 -2.16
CA MET A 104 -4.10 9.58 -2.87
C MET A 104 -4.04 8.22 -3.57
N CYS A 105 -4.76 7.22 -3.06
CA CYS A 105 -4.83 5.87 -3.61
C CYS A 105 -6.29 5.44 -3.78
N GLN A 106 -6.60 4.67 -4.82
CA GLN A 106 -7.93 4.09 -5.03
C GLN A 106 -8.28 3.04 -3.98
N ASP A 107 -7.27 2.33 -3.46
CA ASP A 107 -7.44 1.41 -2.34
C ASP A 107 -7.23 2.18 -1.04
N THR A 108 -8.31 2.72 -0.49
CA THR A 108 -8.26 3.52 0.73
C THR A 108 -8.07 2.67 2.00
N GLY A 109 -8.02 1.34 1.83
CA GLY A 109 -7.44 0.39 2.77
C GLY A 109 -8.38 -0.10 3.85
N THR A 110 -7.88 -1.11 4.57
CA THR A 110 -8.44 -1.59 5.83
C THR A 110 -7.94 -0.70 6.96
N CYS A 111 -8.85 -0.29 7.84
CA CYS A 111 -8.53 0.52 9.01
C CYS A 111 -8.02 -0.35 10.16
N ALA A 112 -6.89 0.05 10.73
CA ALA A 112 -6.40 -0.51 11.99
C ALA A 112 -6.11 0.63 12.98
N ILE A 113 -6.46 0.41 14.24
CA ILE A 113 -6.26 1.36 15.35
C ILE A 113 -5.55 0.62 16.47
N PHE A 114 -4.37 1.08 16.82
CA PHE A 114 -3.63 0.61 17.99
C PHE A 114 -3.65 1.73 19.02
N ALA A 115 -4.07 1.42 20.25
CA ALA A 115 -4.16 2.45 21.27
C ALA A 115 -3.65 1.98 22.62
N LYS A 116 -3.07 2.92 23.38
CA LYS A 116 -2.66 2.77 24.76
C LYS A 116 -3.55 3.65 25.63
N LYS A 117 -4.49 3.03 26.36
CA LYS A 117 -5.41 3.73 27.28
C LYS A 117 -4.83 3.74 28.67
N GLY A 118 -4.52 4.93 29.18
CA GLY A 118 -4.07 5.13 30.56
C GLY A 118 -5.13 4.65 31.55
N GLN A 119 -4.69 4.08 32.70
CA GLN A 119 -5.60 3.59 33.75
C GLN A 119 -6.47 4.70 34.38
N GLN A 120 -6.05 5.96 34.23
CA GLN A 120 -6.79 7.14 34.68
C GLN A 120 -7.59 7.81 33.56
N VAL A 121 -7.94 7.07 32.51
CA VAL A 121 -8.78 7.55 31.41
C VAL A 121 -10.14 6.85 31.43
N TRP A 122 -11.22 7.64 31.58
CA TRP A 122 -12.59 7.16 31.57
C TRP A 122 -13.35 7.69 30.35
N THR A 123 -13.99 6.81 29.63
CA THR A 123 -14.77 7.13 28.43
C THR A 123 -16.28 6.86 28.60
N ASP A 124 -16.68 6.11 29.63
CA ASP A 124 -18.06 5.72 29.94
C ASP A 124 -18.83 5.12 28.73
N ALA A 125 -18.10 4.41 27.85
CA ALA A 125 -18.62 3.80 26.63
C ALA A 125 -17.74 2.63 26.16
N ASN A 126 -18.23 1.91 25.17
CA ASN A 126 -17.40 0.97 24.42
C ASN A 126 -16.51 1.74 23.41
N ASP A 127 -15.24 1.90 23.75
CA ASP A 127 -14.29 2.67 22.94
C ASP A 127 -14.19 2.14 21.50
N ALA A 128 -14.23 0.81 21.31
CA ALA A 128 -14.16 0.19 20.00
C ALA A 128 -15.38 0.52 19.13
N GLU A 129 -16.57 0.65 19.71
CA GLU A 129 -17.78 1.06 19.01
C GLU A 129 -17.66 2.50 18.49
N PHE A 130 -17.24 3.44 19.33
CA PHE A 130 -17.10 4.84 18.92
C PHE A 130 -15.95 5.07 17.95
N LEU A 131 -14.83 4.38 18.11
CA LEU A 131 -13.75 4.39 17.12
C LEU A 131 -14.24 3.83 15.76
N SER A 132 -15.02 2.75 15.77
CA SER A 132 -15.64 2.19 14.55
C SER A 132 -16.64 3.15 13.93
N LYS A 133 -17.42 3.90 14.74
CA LYS A 133 -18.30 4.96 14.24
C LYS A 133 -17.53 6.04 13.49
N GLY A 134 -16.35 6.45 13.97
CA GLY A 134 -15.47 7.39 13.27
C GLY A 134 -14.97 6.84 11.94
N VAL A 135 -14.58 5.56 11.87
CA VAL A 135 -14.25 4.88 10.61
C VAL A 135 -15.45 4.90 9.66
N TYR A 136 -16.62 4.49 10.13
CA TYR A 136 -17.85 4.54 9.34
C TYR A 136 -18.12 5.94 8.76
N GLU A 137 -18.01 6.97 9.58
CA GLU A 137 -18.23 8.36 9.15
C GLU A 137 -17.24 8.81 8.10
N ALA A 138 -15.93 8.52 8.27
CA ALA A 138 -14.92 8.85 7.28
C ALA A 138 -15.24 8.18 5.93
N TYR A 139 -15.49 6.87 5.94
CA TYR A 139 -15.69 6.13 4.69
C TYR A 139 -17.04 6.37 4.02
N THR A 140 -18.08 6.76 4.76
CA THR A 140 -19.40 7.04 4.18
C THR A 140 -19.55 8.48 3.69
N LYS A 141 -18.90 9.45 4.36
CA LYS A 141 -19.00 10.87 4.03
C LYS A 141 -17.96 11.35 3.03
N GLU A 142 -16.76 10.73 3.02
CA GLU A 142 -15.66 11.07 2.12
C GLU A 142 -15.71 10.25 0.82
N ASN A 143 -14.91 10.66 -0.17
CA ASN A 143 -14.77 9.95 -1.45
C ASN A 143 -13.88 8.69 -1.34
N LEU A 144 -14.00 7.95 -0.23
CA LEU A 144 -13.23 6.75 0.04
C LEU A 144 -13.95 5.49 -0.47
N ARG A 145 -13.19 4.44 -0.76
CA ARG A 145 -13.70 3.16 -1.27
C ARG A 145 -14.00 2.19 -0.13
N TYR A 146 -15.12 1.50 -0.18
CA TYR A 146 -15.40 0.37 0.69
C TYR A 146 -14.62 -0.86 0.23
N SER A 147 -13.70 -1.34 1.06
CA SER A 147 -12.81 -2.46 0.72
C SER A 147 -13.05 -3.70 1.59
N GLN A 148 -13.95 -3.61 2.58
CA GLN A 148 -14.26 -4.75 3.45
C GLN A 148 -15.39 -5.59 2.87
N VAL A 149 -15.20 -6.91 2.90
CA VAL A 149 -16.21 -7.90 2.57
C VAL A 149 -16.54 -8.72 3.81
N ALA A 150 -17.83 -9.01 3.99
CA ALA A 150 -18.35 -9.83 5.07
C ALA A 150 -18.66 -11.24 4.54
N PRO A 151 -18.18 -12.31 5.19
CA PRO A 151 -18.56 -13.66 4.85
C PRO A 151 -20.01 -13.92 5.26
N LEU A 152 -20.84 -14.39 4.34
CA LEU A 152 -22.19 -14.86 4.60
C LEU A 152 -22.20 -16.35 4.96
N ASP A 153 -21.28 -17.09 4.36
CA ASP A 153 -20.94 -18.49 4.66
C ASP A 153 -19.47 -18.71 4.26
N LEU A 154 -19.01 -19.97 4.21
CA LEU A 154 -17.62 -20.28 3.86
C LEU A 154 -17.22 -19.81 2.44
N PHE A 155 -18.15 -19.64 1.52
CA PHE A 155 -17.91 -19.39 0.11
C PHE A 155 -18.52 -18.09 -0.41
N LYS A 156 -19.51 -17.54 0.28
CA LYS A 156 -20.23 -16.34 -0.14
C LYS A 156 -19.83 -15.14 0.68
N GLU A 157 -19.56 -14.04 -0.02
CA GLU A 157 -19.19 -12.77 0.58
C GLU A 157 -20.04 -11.63 0.03
N VAL A 158 -20.17 -10.56 0.82
CA VAL A 158 -20.82 -9.31 0.41
C VAL A 158 -19.97 -8.13 0.85
N ASN A 159 -19.88 -7.08 0.03
CA ASN A 159 -19.24 -5.84 0.45
C ASN A 159 -20.07 -5.20 1.56
N THR A 160 -19.41 -4.79 2.65
CA THR A 160 -20.11 -4.24 3.83
C THR A 160 -20.75 -2.87 3.59
N GLY A 161 -20.32 -2.13 2.55
CA GLY A 161 -20.80 -0.78 2.26
C GLY A 161 -20.43 0.29 3.31
N THR A 162 -19.56 -0.08 4.27
CA THR A 162 -19.20 0.78 5.41
C THR A 162 -17.70 0.82 5.68
N ASN A 163 -16.93 -0.05 5.04
CA ASN A 163 -15.53 -0.35 5.34
C ASN A 163 -15.28 -0.89 6.77
N LEU A 164 -16.31 -1.36 7.45
CA LEU A 164 -16.20 -2.09 8.72
C LEU A 164 -16.24 -3.61 8.46
N PRO A 165 -15.70 -4.43 9.39
CA PRO A 165 -15.08 -4.04 10.67
C PRO A 165 -13.69 -3.45 10.49
N ALA A 166 -13.30 -2.56 11.42
CA ALA A 166 -11.93 -2.13 11.61
C ALA A 166 -11.21 -3.06 12.59
N GLN A 167 -9.88 -3.20 12.47
CA GLN A 167 -9.07 -3.82 13.50
C GLN A 167 -8.82 -2.80 14.61
N ILE A 168 -9.22 -3.09 15.86
CA ILE A 168 -9.01 -2.19 17.00
C ILE A 168 -8.37 -2.96 18.15
N ASP A 169 -7.13 -2.55 18.50
CA ASP A 169 -6.33 -3.14 19.57
C ASP A 169 -6.12 -2.10 20.67
N LEU A 170 -6.77 -2.30 21.82
CA LEU A 170 -6.66 -1.42 22.98
C LEU A 170 -5.79 -2.07 24.07
N HIS A 171 -4.78 -1.35 24.53
CA HIS A 171 -3.87 -1.80 25.58
C HIS A 171 -3.94 -0.85 26.78
N ALA A 172 -3.97 -1.43 27.97
CA ALA A 172 -3.83 -0.65 29.19
C ALA A 172 -2.41 -0.10 29.32
N SER A 173 -2.29 1.13 29.81
CA SER A 173 -1.03 1.79 30.15
C SER A 173 -1.17 2.57 31.47
N GLU A 174 -0.10 3.12 31.98
CA GLU A 174 -0.14 3.98 33.17
C GLU A 174 -0.57 5.41 32.81
N GLY A 175 -1.10 6.13 33.80
CA GLY A 175 -1.38 7.57 33.76
C GLY A 175 -2.72 7.95 33.12
N ALA A 176 -2.85 9.25 32.82
CA ALA A 176 -4.05 9.92 32.35
C ALA A 176 -3.90 10.41 30.89
N LYS A 177 -3.36 9.54 30.01
CA LYS A 177 -3.14 9.83 28.59
C LYS A 177 -3.73 8.69 27.75
N TYR A 178 -4.36 9.02 26.62
CA TYR A 178 -4.82 8.05 25.66
C TYR A 178 -4.10 8.29 24.33
N GLU A 179 -3.27 7.34 23.92
CA GLU A 179 -2.43 7.43 22.73
C GLU A 179 -2.95 6.50 21.64
N PHE A 180 -2.85 6.93 20.39
CA PHE A 180 -3.36 6.20 19.25
C PHE A 180 -2.35 6.19 18.10
N LEU A 181 -2.39 5.09 17.35
CA LEU A 181 -1.81 4.96 16.03
C LEU A 181 -2.90 4.47 15.08
N PHE A 182 -3.26 5.28 14.10
CA PHE A 182 -4.19 4.94 13.04
C PHE A 182 -3.43 4.53 11.79
N LEU A 183 -3.91 3.50 11.11
CA LEU A 183 -3.27 2.93 9.93
C LEU A 183 -4.34 2.54 8.91
N ALA A 184 -4.23 3.06 7.68
CA ALA A 184 -5.02 2.63 6.51
C ALA A 184 -4.14 1.82 5.57
N LYS A 185 -4.30 0.49 5.53
CA LYS A 185 -3.44 -0.41 4.76
C LYS A 185 -4.20 -1.03 3.60
N GLY A 186 -3.78 -0.70 2.37
CA GLY A 186 -4.35 -1.29 1.15
C GLY A 186 -4.01 -2.78 1.00
N GLY A 187 -4.85 -3.51 0.27
CA GLY A 187 -4.71 -4.95 0.05
C GLY A 187 -3.35 -5.35 -0.52
N GLY A 188 -2.78 -4.57 -1.43
CA GLY A 188 -1.44 -4.83 -1.97
C GLY A 188 -0.36 -4.88 -0.89
N SER A 189 -0.34 -3.91 0.02
CA SER A 189 0.60 -3.90 1.15
C SER A 189 0.27 -4.97 2.19
N ALA A 190 -1.01 -5.23 2.46
CA ALA A 190 -1.44 -6.25 3.41
C ALA A 190 -0.99 -7.64 2.98
N ASN A 191 -1.06 -7.95 1.68
CA ASN A 191 -0.62 -9.22 1.10
C ASN A 191 0.91 -9.39 1.07
N LYS A 192 1.68 -8.36 1.43
CA LYS A 192 3.14 -8.40 1.52
C LYS A 192 3.63 -8.33 2.97
N LEU A 193 2.87 -8.96 3.87
CA LEU A 193 3.24 -9.27 5.24
C LEU A 193 3.45 -10.78 5.33
N PHE A 194 4.70 -11.20 5.54
CA PHE A 194 5.10 -12.60 5.59
C PHE A 194 5.59 -12.98 6.99
N LEU A 195 5.34 -14.22 7.38
CA LEU A 195 5.92 -14.84 8.56
C LEU A 195 6.68 -16.10 8.13
N PHE A 196 7.96 -16.15 8.46
CA PHE A 196 8.81 -17.31 8.25
C PHE A 196 9.14 -17.93 9.60
N GLN A 197 9.06 -19.24 9.70
CA GLN A 197 9.47 -19.97 10.90
C GLN A 197 10.89 -20.49 10.69
N GLU A 198 11.83 -19.84 11.37
CA GLU A 198 13.26 -20.13 11.27
C GLU A 198 13.79 -20.71 12.60
N THR A 199 15.07 -21.01 12.64
CA THR A 199 15.77 -21.50 13.83
C THR A 199 16.93 -20.59 14.21
N LYS A 200 17.58 -20.86 15.35
CA LYS A 200 18.81 -20.17 15.75
C LYS A 200 19.90 -20.18 14.68
N ALA A 201 19.91 -21.15 13.77
CA ALA A 201 20.89 -21.26 12.69
C ALA A 201 20.89 -20.03 11.76
N LEU A 202 19.74 -19.32 11.66
CA LEU A 202 19.65 -18.07 10.90
C LEU A 202 20.45 -16.92 11.54
N LEU A 203 20.67 -16.94 12.88
CA LEU A 203 21.24 -15.81 13.62
C LEU A 203 22.76 -15.75 13.50
N ASN A 204 23.26 -15.60 12.30
CA ASN A 204 24.63 -15.26 11.96
C ASN A 204 24.66 -14.36 10.72
N PRO A 205 25.67 -13.48 10.53
CA PRO A 205 25.66 -12.48 9.46
C PRO A 205 25.44 -13.06 8.05
N LYS A 206 26.16 -14.15 7.72
CA LYS A 206 26.11 -14.75 6.38
C LYS A 206 24.72 -15.32 6.06
N SER A 207 24.11 -16.04 7.02
CA SER A 207 22.78 -16.63 6.82
C SER A 207 21.69 -15.58 6.75
N LEU A 208 21.79 -14.51 7.57
CA LEU A 208 20.84 -13.40 7.55
C LEU A 208 20.90 -12.61 6.25
N GLU A 209 22.09 -12.24 5.78
CA GLU A 209 22.24 -11.52 4.51
C GLU A 209 21.69 -12.33 3.33
N LYS A 210 21.99 -13.63 3.27
CA LYS A 210 21.42 -14.54 2.27
C LYS A 210 19.89 -14.57 2.35
N PHE A 211 19.34 -14.77 3.55
CA PHE A 211 17.90 -14.80 3.80
C PHE A 211 17.20 -13.53 3.33
N PHE A 212 17.74 -12.35 3.69
CA PHE A 212 17.17 -11.08 3.28
C PHE A 212 17.17 -10.94 1.74
N GLY A 213 18.27 -11.26 1.08
CA GLY A 213 18.38 -11.20 -0.39
C GLY A 213 17.36 -12.11 -1.09
N GLU A 214 17.16 -13.32 -0.61
CA GLU A 214 16.18 -14.27 -1.15
C GLU A 214 14.73 -13.82 -0.87
N LYS A 215 14.42 -13.38 0.36
CA LYS A 215 13.04 -13.04 0.75
C LYS A 215 12.56 -11.72 0.16
N LEU A 216 13.45 -10.76 -0.07
CA LEU A 216 13.11 -9.50 -0.75
C LEU A 216 12.45 -9.72 -2.12
N GLN A 217 12.84 -10.78 -2.84
CA GLN A 217 12.27 -11.11 -4.14
C GLN A 217 10.76 -11.40 -4.08
N LEU A 218 10.26 -11.90 -2.92
CA LEU A 218 8.83 -12.20 -2.71
C LEU A 218 7.94 -10.94 -2.67
N LEU A 219 8.54 -9.78 -2.43
CA LEU A 219 7.79 -8.52 -2.35
C LEU A 219 7.28 -8.09 -3.74
N GLY A 220 8.14 -8.16 -4.76
CA GLY A 220 7.81 -7.63 -6.08
C GLY A 220 7.32 -6.19 -6.02
N THR A 221 6.58 -5.74 -7.03
CA THR A 221 6.09 -4.37 -7.11
C THR A 221 4.58 -4.19 -6.86
N ALA A 222 3.87 -5.27 -6.55
CA ALA A 222 2.42 -5.25 -6.35
C ALA A 222 1.94 -4.35 -5.19
N ALA A 223 2.79 -4.16 -4.17
CA ALA A 223 2.53 -3.25 -3.05
C ALA A 223 2.99 -1.81 -3.29
N CYS A 224 3.39 -1.45 -4.51
CA CYS A 224 3.76 -0.09 -4.93
C CYS A 224 5.01 0.47 -4.22
N PRO A 225 6.23 0.03 -4.59
CA PRO A 225 7.46 0.68 -4.14
C PRO A 225 7.55 2.14 -4.67
N PRO A 226 8.44 2.98 -4.13
CA PRO A 226 9.49 2.65 -3.14
C PRO A 226 8.93 2.35 -1.75
N TYR A 227 9.51 1.33 -1.10
CA TYR A 227 8.99 0.81 0.17
C TYR A 227 9.67 1.42 1.40
N HIS A 228 8.93 1.49 2.52
CA HIS A 228 9.50 1.39 3.86
C HIS A 228 9.51 -0.09 4.22
N LEU A 229 10.69 -0.71 4.18
CA LEU A 229 10.87 -2.13 4.36
C LEU A 229 11.13 -2.47 5.82
N VAL A 230 10.52 -3.54 6.31
CA VAL A 230 10.67 -3.98 7.69
C VAL A 230 10.96 -5.46 7.78
N PHE A 231 11.91 -5.82 8.63
CA PHE A 231 12.08 -7.17 9.15
C PHE A 231 11.99 -7.15 10.69
N VAL A 232 11.29 -8.14 11.23
CA VAL A 232 11.23 -8.39 12.67
C VAL A 232 11.76 -9.78 12.93
N ILE A 233 12.81 -9.89 13.74
CA ILE A 233 13.49 -11.16 14.02
C ILE A 233 13.23 -11.56 15.47
N GLY A 234 12.50 -12.64 15.68
CA GLY A 234 12.09 -13.11 16.99
C GLY A 234 10.64 -12.77 17.31
N GLY A 235 10.29 -12.92 18.55
CA GLY A 235 8.95 -12.87 19.12
C GLY A 235 8.71 -14.07 20.00
N THR A 236 8.01 -13.90 21.09
CA THR A 236 7.63 -14.99 22.01
C THR A 236 6.55 -15.89 21.39
N SER A 237 5.89 -15.40 20.33
CA SER A 237 4.88 -16.10 19.54
C SER A 237 4.84 -15.53 18.12
N ALA A 238 4.15 -16.21 17.20
CA ALA A 238 3.96 -15.76 15.82
C ALA A 238 3.19 -14.44 15.73
N ASP A 239 2.12 -14.30 16.49
CA ASP A 239 1.29 -13.08 16.54
C ASP A 239 2.07 -11.89 17.13
N SER A 240 2.90 -12.12 18.16
CA SER A 240 3.80 -11.09 18.70
C SER A 240 4.76 -10.55 17.63
N CYS A 241 5.37 -11.44 16.82
CA CYS A 241 6.22 -11.05 15.70
C CYS A 241 5.44 -10.21 14.67
N MET A 242 4.27 -10.67 14.25
CA MET A 242 3.44 -10.01 13.25
C MET A 242 2.86 -8.69 13.72
N LYS A 243 2.50 -8.56 15.00
CA LYS A 243 2.06 -7.30 15.60
C LYS A 243 3.18 -6.25 15.57
N VAL A 244 4.37 -6.63 16.02
CA VAL A 244 5.54 -5.74 16.00
C VAL A 244 5.91 -5.38 14.55
N LEU A 245 5.81 -6.32 13.60
CA LEU A 245 6.00 -6.03 12.18
C LEU A 245 5.05 -4.93 11.69
N LYS A 246 3.76 -5.04 11.99
CA LYS A 246 2.77 -4.04 11.58
C LYS A 246 3.09 -2.66 12.18
N LEU A 247 3.43 -2.59 13.47
CA LEU A 247 3.85 -1.34 14.14
C LEU A 247 5.12 -0.75 13.51
N ALA A 248 6.11 -1.57 13.20
CA ALA A 248 7.36 -1.10 12.60
C ALA A 248 7.16 -0.53 11.19
N THR A 249 6.17 -1.02 10.41
CA THR A 249 5.84 -0.46 9.09
C THR A 249 5.29 0.97 9.15
N THR A 250 4.94 1.48 10.33
CA THR A 250 4.41 2.85 10.53
C THR A 250 5.43 3.82 11.11
N LYS A 251 6.69 3.42 11.24
CA LYS A 251 7.75 4.18 11.93
C LYS A 251 7.51 4.36 13.44
N TYR A 252 6.48 3.74 14.00
CA TYR A 252 6.13 3.82 15.42
C TYR A 252 7.26 3.33 16.33
N LEU A 253 8.11 2.43 15.84
CA LEU A 253 9.21 1.83 16.57
C LEU A 253 10.58 2.48 16.29
N ASP A 254 10.63 3.64 15.65
CA ASP A 254 11.89 4.29 15.29
C ASP A 254 12.71 4.76 16.50
N ALA A 255 12.04 5.03 17.61
CA ALA A 255 12.66 5.40 18.88
C ALA A 255 13.10 4.21 19.77
N LEU A 256 13.08 2.96 19.26
CA LEU A 256 13.66 1.83 19.96
C LEU A 256 15.17 2.02 20.15
N PRO A 257 15.76 1.51 21.25
CA PRO A 257 17.20 1.49 21.42
C PRO A 257 17.90 0.69 20.31
N THR A 258 19.20 0.91 20.13
CA THR A 258 20.01 0.23 19.10
C THR A 258 20.75 -1.00 19.63
N THR A 259 20.57 -1.33 20.92
CA THR A 259 21.17 -2.51 21.57
C THR A 259 20.15 -3.22 22.44
N GLY A 260 20.23 -4.53 22.50
CA GLY A 260 19.47 -5.36 23.43
C GLY A 260 20.05 -5.32 24.86
N ASN A 261 19.41 -6.07 25.77
CA ASN A 261 19.89 -6.35 27.08
C ASN A 261 19.49 -7.77 27.54
N GLU A 262 19.99 -8.22 28.69
CA GLU A 262 19.69 -9.53 29.24
C GLU A 262 18.24 -9.71 29.71
N HIS A 263 17.51 -8.62 29.91
CA HIS A 263 16.11 -8.62 30.39
C HIS A 263 15.07 -8.66 29.26
N GLY A 264 15.49 -8.72 27.99
CA GLY A 264 14.59 -8.96 26.86
C GLY A 264 14.06 -7.70 26.18
N ARG A 265 14.76 -6.58 26.27
CA ARG A 265 14.43 -5.35 25.54
C ARG A 265 14.55 -5.54 24.03
N ALA A 266 13.53 -5.13 23.28
CA ALA A 266 13.62 -5.02 21.83
C ALA A 266 14.60 -3.92 21.40
N PHE A 267 15.20 -4.08 20.21
CA PHE A 267 16.12 -3.07 19.67
C PHE A 267 16.09 -3.05 18.14
N ARG A 268 16.58 -1.96 17.54
CA ARG A 268 16.84 -1.83 16.11
C ARG A 268 18.33 -2.05 15.80
N ASP A 269 18.59 -2.79 14.72
CA ASP A 269 19.96 -3.04 14.24
C ASP A 269 20.26 -2.13 13.04
N LEU A 270 20.77 -0.92 13.31
CA LEU A 270 21.02 0.11 12.30
C LEU A 270 22.10 -0.30 11.28
N GLU A 271 23.09 -1.10 11.70
CA GLU A 271 24.12 -1.60 10.78
C GLU A 271 23.50 -2.56 9.73
N MET A 272 22.66 -3.48 10.20
CA MET A 272 21.97 -4.42 9.34
C MET A 272 20.91 -3.72 8.47
N GLU A 273 20.24 -2.68 8.97
CA GLU A 273 19.32 -1.83 8.17
C GLU A 273 20.04 -1.24 6.96
N ALA A 274 21.24 -0.68 7.16
CA ALA A 274 22.05 -0.11 6.09
C ALA A 274 22.50 -1.18 5.05
N LYS A 275 22.83 -2.39 5.52
CA LYS A 275 23.21 -3.52 4.65
C LYS A 275 22.02 -3.99 3.80
N VAL A 276 20.86 -4.16 4.42
CA VAL A 276 19.64 -4.62 3.72
C VAL A 276 19.14 -3.57 2.73
N LEU A 277 19.28 -2.28 3.04
CA LEU A 277 18.99 -1.21 2.08
C LEU A 277 19.86 -1.33 0.82
N LYS A 278 21.16 -1.62 0.97
CA LYS A 278 22.05 -1.87 -0.18
C LYS A 278 21.62 -3.09 -0.99
N ILE A 279 21.22 -4.18 -0.33
CA ILE A 279 20.70 -5.38 -1.01
C ILE A 279 19.43 -5.02 -1.81
N ALA A 280 18.52 -4.25 -1.23
CA ALA A 280 17.31 -3.79 -1.91
C ALA A 280 17.62 -2.92 -3.14
N GLN A 281 18.60 -2.01 -3.04
CA GLN A 281 19.07 -1.18 -4.16
C GLN A 281 19.71 -1.99 -5.28
N GLN A 282 20.44 -3.05 -4.93
CA GLN A 282 21.12 -3.94 -5.89
C GLN A 282 20.13 -4.87 -6.62
N SER A 283 18.91 -5.02 -6.15
CA SER A 283 17.88 -5.81 -6.83
C SER A 283 17.52 -5.27 -8.23
N LYS A 284 17.81 -4.01 -8.50
CA LYS A 284 17.48 -3.29 -9.75
C LYS A 284 15.98 -3.20 -10.07
N ILE A 285 15.11 -3.62 -9.15
CA ILE A 285 13.65 -3.48 -9.32
C ILE A 285 13.25 -1.99 -9.38
N GLY A 286 13.93 -1.14 -8.59
CA GLY A 286 13.69 0.29 -8.52
C GLY A 286 12.30 0.65 -7.99
N ALA A 287 11.90 1.88 -8.25
CA ALA A 287 10.55 2.37 -7.97
C ALA A 287 9.57 1.84 -9.03
N GLN A 288 9.37 0.54 -9.10
CA GLN A 288 8.46 -0.27 -9.92
C GLN A 288 8.96 -0.68 -11.31
N PHE A 289 9.79 0.10 -12.01
CA PHE A 289 10.10 -0.11 -13.43
C PHE A 289 11.61 -0.04 -13.74
N GLY A 290 12.42 -0.56 -12.84
CA GLY A 290 13.89 -0.58 -12.97
C GLY A 290 14.58 0.61 -12.33
N GLY A 291 15.64 0.35 -11.60
CA GLY A 291 16.45 1.38 -10.94
C GLY A 291 16.97 0.97 -9.57
N LYS A 292 17.22 1.96 -8.72
CA LYS A 292 17.80 1.82 -7.38
C LYS A 292 16.76 1.80 -6.27
N TYR A 293 15.64 2.53 -6.43
CA TYR A 293 14.74 2.90 -5.34
C TYR A 293 13.62 1.88 -5.08
N PHE A 294 13.98 0.61 -4.87
CA PHE A 294 13.02 -0.40 -4.40
C PHE A 294 12.54 -0.13 -2.97
N ALA A 295 13.42 0.40 -2.12
CA ALA A 295 13.09 0.86 -0.78
C ALA A 295 13.68 2.25 -0.51
N LEU A 296 12.96 3.08 0.25
CA LEU A 296 13.40 4.36 0.78
C LEU A 296 14.29 4.16 2.02
N ASP A 297 13.87 3.24 2.87
CA ASP A 297 14.55 2.89 4.11
C ASP A 297 14.20 1.45 4.55
N VAL A 298 14.93 0.99 5.55
CA VAL A 298 14.76 -0.34 6.14
C VAL A 298 14.69 -0.21 7.65
N ARG A 299 13.90 -1.07 8.29
CA ARG A 299 13.88 -1.26 9.74
C ARG A 299 14.10 -2.73 10.06
N ILE A 300 15.04 -3.00 10.97
CA ILE A 300 15.29 -4.35 11.48
C ILE A 300 15.12 -4.33 13.00
N VAL A 301 14.02 -4.93 13.44
CA VAL A 301 13.68 -5.03 14.86
C VAL A 301 14.01 -6.42 15.38
N ARG A 302 14.78 -6.49 16.45
CA ARG A 302 15.14 -7.73 17.13
C ARG A 302 14.35 -7.87 18.43
N LEU A 303 13.66 -9.00 18.56
CA LEU A 303 12.83 -9.34 19.73
C LEU A 303 13.41 -10.52 20.50
N PRO A 304 13.13 -10.66 21.82
CA PRO A 304 13.29 -11.91 22.53
C PRO A 304 12.49 -13.02 21.84
N ARG A 305 12.92 -14.25 21.99
CA ARG A 305 12.26 -15.42 21.38
C ARG A 305 12.28 -16.63 22.30
N HIS A 306 11.42 -17.58 22.05
CA HIS A 306 11.56 -18.91 22.60
C HIS A 306 12.84 -19.57 22.06
N GLY A 307 13.61 -20.27 22.89
CA GLY A 307 14.91 -20.85 22.50
C GLY A 307 14.84 -21.79 21.30
N ALA A 308 13.74 -22.51 21.14
CA ALA A 308 13.51 -23.46 20.04
C ALA A 308 12.88 -22.87 18.77
N SER A 309 12.46 -21.61 18.76
CA SER A 309 11.86 -20.97 17.58
C SER A 309 12.51 -19.63 17.26
N CYS A 310 12.46 -19.24 15.99
CA CYS A 310 12.93 -17.93 15.53
C CYS A 310 11.98 -17.42 14.42
N PRO A 311 10.78 -16.94 14.78
CA PRO A 311 9.91 -16.35 13.79
C PRO A 311 10.59 -15.10 13.18
N VAL A 312 10.43 -14.93 11.87
CA VAL A 312 10.90 -13.74 11.15
C VAL A 312 9.75 -13.17 10.36
N GLY A 313 9.36 -11.95 10.70
CA GLY A 313 8.39 -11.19 9.95
C GLY A 313 9.07 -10.34 8.89
N MET A 314 8.51 -10.28 7.68
CA MET A 314 8.87 -9.32 6.63
C MET A 314 7.64 -8.57 6.16
N GLY A 315 7.74 -7.27 6.00
CA GLY A 315 6.62 -6.46 5.53
C GLY A 315 7.03 -5.10 5.03
N VAL A 316 6.05 -4.40 4.44
CA VAL A 316 6.26 -3.08 3.85
C VAL A 316 5.16 -2.09 4.20
N SER A 317 5.52 -0.81 4.28
CA SER A 317 4.63 0.29 3.93
C SER A 317 4.93 0.73 2.51
N CYS A 318 3.89 1.01 1.72
CA CYS A 318 4.02 1.39 0.32
C CYS A 318 4.28 2.89 0.15
N SER A 319 4.45 3.32 -1.09
CA SER A 319 4.63 4.73 -1.45
C SER A 319 3.49 5.67 -1.02
N ALA A 320 2.37 5.13 -0.55
CA ALA A 320 1.27 5.89 0.03
C ALA A 320 1.24 5.83 1.57
N ASP A 321 2.32 5.62 2.25
CA ASP A 321 2.61 5.52 3.69
C ASP A 321 1.55 6.10 4.66
N ARG A 322 0.33 5.50 4.67
CA ARG A 322 -0.89 6.05 5.32
C ARG A 322 -1.01 5.59 6.77
N ASN A 323 -0.44 6.36 7.65
CA ASN A 323 -0.56 6.18 9.09
C ASN A 323 -0.35 7.51 9.82
N ILE A 324 -0.95 7.66 11.00
CA ILE A 324 -0.93 8.89 11.79
C ILE A 324 -1.03 8.59 13.28
N LYS A 325 -0.28 9.32 14.10
CA LYS A 325 -0.39 9.27 15.55
C LYS A 325 -1.41 10.27 16.09
N ALA A 326 -1.99 9.96 17.23
CA ALA A 326 -2.83 10.87 17.96
C ALA A 326 -2.71 10.68 19.46
N LYS A 327 -3.14 11.66 20.24
CA LYS A 327 -3.25 11.57 21.70
C LYS A 327 -4.38 12.43 22.23
N ILE A 328 -4.97 11.97 23.32
CA ILE A 328 -5.90 12.75 24.13
C ILE A 328 -5.30 12.93 25.51
N THR A 329 -5.25 14.16 25.96
CA THR A 329 -4.78 14.57 27.29
C THR A 329 -5.79 15.56 27.89
N LYS A 330 -5.57 16.02 29.10
CA LYS A 330 -6.39 17.08 29.70
C LYS A 330 -6.39 18.41 28.93
N ASP A 331 -5.37 18.62 28.07
CA ASP A 331 -5.22 19.84 27.29
C ASP A 331 -5.97 19.79 25.97
N GLY A 332 -6.49 18.62 25.58
CA GLY A 332 -7.30 18.44 24.36
C GLY A 332 -7.00 17.15 23.60
N VAL A 333 -7.57 17.10 22.41
CA VAL A 333 -7.41 16.06 21.39
C VAL A 333 -6.37 16.53 20.37
N PHE A 334 -5.33 15.74 20.18
CA PHE A 334 -4.21 16.10 19.30
C PHE A 334 -4.02 15.05 18.21
N LEU A 335 -3.79 15.50 16.99
CA LEU A 335 -3.46 14.67 15.85
C LEU A 335 -2.08 15.07 15.31
N GLU A 336 -1.27 14.08 14.90
CA GLU A 336 0.02 14.31 14.23
C GLU A 336 -0.15 15.30 13.07
N LYS A 337 0.80 16.21 12.91
CA LYS A 337 0.79 17.19 11.84
C LYS A 337 1.42 16.58 10.59
N LEU A 338 0.59 16.28 9.61
CA LEU A 338 1.03 15.86 8.29
C LEU A 338 1.28 17.06 7.36
N GLU A 339 1.96 16.84 6.24
CA GLU A 339 2.29 17.88 5.27
C GLU A 339 1.06 18.27 4.43
N MET A 340 0.62 19.50 4.56
CA MET A 340 -0.54 20.03 3.84
C MET A 340 -0.20 20.70 2.51
N ASN A 341 1.10 20.95 2.25
CA ASN A 341 1.58 21.56 1.00
C ASN A 341 2.68 20.70 0.35
N PRO A 342 2.37 19.45 -0.07
CA PRO A 342 3.37 18.56 -0.66
C PRO A 342 3.94 19.05 -1.98
N GLY A 343 3.25 19.96 -2.68
CA GLY A 343 3.75 20.59 -3.89
C GLY A 343 5.08 21.35 -3.71
N ARG A 344 5.42 21.78 -2.49
CA ARG A 344 6.71 22.44 -2.20
C ARG A 344 7.93 21.55 -2.43
N PHE A 345 7.74 20.22 -2.46
CA PHE A 345 8.81 19.25 -2.72
C PHE A 345 9.06 19.01 -4.21
N ILE A 346 8.21 19.55 -5.10
CA ILE A 346 8.39 19.44 -6.54
C ILE A 346 9.31 20.59 -6.99
N PRO A 347 10.53 20.30 -7.54
CA PRO A 347 11.39 21.33 -8.08
C PRO A 347 10.69 22.15 -9.16
N GLU A 348 10.88 23.45 -9.19
CA GLU A 348 10.23 24.37 -10.16
C GLU A 348 10.50 23.95 -11.61
N SER A 349 11.73 23.48 -11.90
CA SER A 349 12.12 22.97 -13.23
C SER A 349 11.32 21.75 -13.69
N LEU A 350 10.69 21.01 -12.76
CA LEU A 350 9.91 19.82 -13.05
C LEU A 350 8.39 20.07 -13.05
N ARG A 351 7.92 21.26 -12.67
CA ARG A 351 6.48 21.58 -12.69
C ARG A 351 5.88 21.58 -14.09
N THR A 352 6.66 22.02 -15.08
CA THR A 352 6.27 22.09 -16.49
C THR A 352 6.94 21.02 -17.35
N PHE A 353 7.65 20.10 -16.72
CA PHE A 353 8.40 19.06 -17.42
C PHE A 353 7.46 18.15 -18.22
N LYS A 354 7.63 18.17 -19.55
CA LYS A 354 7.06 17.18 -20.47
C LYS A 354 8.17 16.21 -20.82
N ASP A 355 7.91 14.94 -20.53
CA ASP A 355 8.87 13.89 -20.83
C ASP A 355 8.82 13.51 -22.31
N GLU A 356 9.82 13.92 -23.05
CA GLU A 356 9.97 13.64 -24.48
C GLU A 356 10.41 12.18 -24.77
N SER A 357 10.79 11.40 -23.76
CA SER A 357 11.25 10.02 -23.93
C SER A 357 10.10 8.99 -23.97
N SER A 358 8.87 9.41 -23.75
CA SER A 358 7.68 8.54 -23.78
C SER A 358 7.17 8.34 -25.21
N VAL A 359 6.68 7.13 -25.48
CA VAL A 359 6.10 6.78 -26.78
C VAL A 359 4.57 6.91 -26.72
N ALA A 360 3.99 7.70 -27.62
CA ALA A 360 2.54 7.83 -27.73
C ALA A 360 1.93 6.61 -28.45
N ILE A 361 0.89 6.02 -27.85
CA ILE A 361 0.14 4.89 -28.40
C ILE A 361 -1.34 5.28 -28.51
N ASP A 362 -1.85 5.28 -29.75
CA ASP A 362 -3.25 5.58 -30.07
C ASP A 362 -4.11 4.31 -29.91
N LEU A 363 -4.94 4.27 -28.87
CA LEU A 363 -5.83 3.14 -28.56
C LEU A 363 -7.14 3.17 -29.39
N THR A 364 -7.35 4.14 -30.25
CA THR A 364 -8.50 4.17 -31.17
C THR A 364 -8.26 3.27 -32.39
N ARG A 365 -7.01 2.83 -32.60
CA ARG A 365 -6.62 1.94 -33.68
C ARG A 365 -7.08 0.50 -33.42
N PRO A 366 -7.22 -0.33 -34.47
CA PRO A 366 -7.45 -1.76 -34.30
C PRO A 366 -6.39 -2.42 -33.40
N MET A 367 -6.79 -3.41 -32.60
CA MET A 367 -5.89 -4.11 -31.66
C MET A 367 -4.63 -4.66 -32.35
N ALA A 368 -4.72 -5.11 -33.59
CA ALA A 368 -3.56 -5.58 -34.35
C ALA A 368 -2.51 -4.48 -34.58
N GLU A 369 -2.95 -3.25 -34.86
CA GLU A 369 -2.06 -2.09 -35.05
C GLU A 369 -1.45 -1.62 -33.73
N ILE A 370 -2.25 -1.61 -32.66
CA ILE A 370 -1.77 -1.29 -31.30
C ILE A 370 -0.63 -2.25 -30.92
N ARG A 371 -0.83 -3.55 -31.09
CA ARG A 371 0.18 -4.58 -30.78
C ARG A 371 1.41 -4.44 -31.67
N ALA A 372 1.23 -4.22 -32.96
CA ALA A 372 2.35 -4.00 -33.89
C ALA A 372 3.18 -2.77 -33.45
N SER A 373 2.54 -1.68 -33.03
CA SER A 373 3.24 -0.52 -32.50
C SER A 373 4.03 -0.85 -31.23
N LEU A 374 3.43 -1.52 -30.25
CA LEU A 374 4.10 -1.92 -29.00
C LEU A 374 5.29 -2.85 -29.25
N SER A 375 5.21 -3.76 -30.23
CA SER A 375 6.27 -4.73 -30.58
C SER A 375 7.59 -4.10 -31.03
N HIS A 376 7.59 -2.83 -31.42
CA HIS A 376 8.83 -2.12 -31.79
C HIS A 376 9.68 -1.71 -30.59
N TYR A 377 9.15 -1.74 -29.37
CA TYR A 377 9.80 -1.19 -28.19
C TYR A 377 10.17 -2.29 -27.19
N PRO A 378 11.33 -2.20 -26.54
CA PRO A 378 11.75 -3.16 -25.53
C PRO A 378 10.97 -3.00 -24.22
N VAL A 379 11.05 -4.01 -23.35
CA VAL A 379 10.56 -3.92 -21.97
C VAL A 379 11.20 -2.72 -21.26
N THR A 380 10.50 -2.15 -20.27
CA THR A 380 10.78 -0.89 -19.55
C THR A 380 10.54 0.39 -20.34
N THR A 381 10.22 0.31 -21.63
CA THR A 381 9.81 1.50 -22.39
C THR A 381 8.54 2.09 -21.81
N ARG A 382 8.58 3.41 -21.56
CA ARG A 382 7.41 4.16 -21.11
C ARG A 382 6.54 4.55 -22.30
N VAL A 383 5.24 4.30 -22.18
CA VAL A 383 4.23 4.64 -23.19
C VAL A 383 3.16 5.55 -22.60
N LEU A 384 2.61 6.43 -23.42
CA LEU A 384 1.45 7.27 -23.11
C LEU A 384 0.28 6.80 -23.93
N LEU A 385 -0.74 6.27 -23.27
CA LEU A 385 -1.89 5.67 -23.90
C LEU A 385 -3.02 6.69 -24.04
N THR A 386 -3.57 6.85 -25.25
CA THR A 386 -4.71 7.76 -25.50
C THR A 386 -5.81 7.03 -26.25
N GLY A 387 -7.04 7.05 -25.72
CA GLY A 387 -8.23 6.42 -26.30
C GLY A 387 -8.98 5.50 -25.32
N PRO A 388 -9.82 4.59 -25.82
CA PRO A 388 -10.66 3.73 -25.01
C PRO A 388 -9.91 2.56 -24.39
N MET A 389 -10.21 2.26 -23.11
CA MET A 389 -9.80 1.04 -22.41
C MET A 389 -10.99 0.39 -21.70
N ILE A 390 -10.93 -0.92 -21.52
CA ILE A 390 -11.88 -1.67 -20.69
C ILE A 390 -11.30 -1.89 -19.32
N VAL A 391 -12.06 -1.60 -18.30
CA VAL A 391 -11.72 -1.90 -16.91
C VAL A 391 -12.45 -3.17 -16.49
N ALA A 392 -11.71 -4.20 -16.14
CA ALA A 392 -12.24 -5.47 -15.66
C ALA A 392 -11.23 -6.13 -14.71
N ARG A 393 -11.70 -6.75 -13.64
CA ARG A 393 -10.86 -7.45 -12.68
C ARG A 393 -11.60 -8.66 -12.08
N ASP A 394 -11.18 -9.17 -10.98
CA ASP A 394 -11.56 -10.43 -10.32
C ASP A 394 -12.95 -10.98 -10.68
N SER A 395 -14.03 -10.37 -10.19
CA SER A 395 -15.41 -10.87 -10.43
C SER A 395 -15.82 -10.79 -11.89
N ALA A 396 -15.43 -9.72 -12.60
CA ALA A 396 -15.70 -9.60 -14.02
C ALA A 396 -14.95 -10.68 -14.84
N HIS A 397 -13.68 -10.99 -14.50
CA HIS A 397 -12.94 -12.09 -15.14
C HIS A 397 -13.59 -13.44 -14.91
N ALA A 398 -14.11 -13.70 -13.68
CA ALA A 398 -14.86 -14.92 -13.42
C ALA A 398 -16.10 -15.02 -14.30
N LYS A 399 -16.88 -13.94 -14.46
CA LYS A 399 -18.04 -13.87 -15.36
C LYS A 399 -17.70 -14.09 -16.83
N LEU A 400 -16.61 -13.49 -17.29
CA LEU A 400 -16.11 -13.68 -18.66
C LEU A 400 -15.67 -15.13 -18.90
N LYS A 401 -15.07 -15.79 -17.90
CA LYS A 401 -14.76 -17.23 -17.96
C LYS A 401 -16.03 -18.07 -18.05
N GLU A 402 -17.04 -17.81 -17.19
CA GLU A 402 -18.34 -18.50 -17.26
C GLU A 402 -18.96 -18.43 -18.66
N ARG A 403 -18.84 -17.30 -19.37
CA ARG A 403 -19.32 -17.17 -20.76
C ARG A 403 -18.56 -18.07 -21.73
N ILE A 404 -17.23 -18.16 -21.60
CA ILE A 404 -16.42 -19.08 -22.43
C ILE A 404 -16.84 -20.53 -22.17
N ASP A 405 -16.96 -20.91 -20.89
CA ASP A 405 -17.36 -22.26 -20.49
C ASP A 405 -18.76 -22.64 -21.01
N ALA A 406 -19.65 -21.65 -21.13
CA ALA A 406 -20.99 -21.80 -21.72
C ALA A 406 -21.01 -21.75 -23.28
N GLY A 407 -19.84 -21.67 -23.94
CA GLY A 407 -19.75 -21.61 -25.40
C GLY A 407 -20.12 -20.26 -26.03
N GLN A 408 -20.35 -19.20 -25.24
CA GLN A 408 -20.72 -17.86 -25.71
C GLN A 408 -19.53 -17.01 -26.17
N GLY A 409 -18.30 -17.44 -25.87
CA GLY A 409 -17.08 -16.72 -26.17
C GLY A 409 -16.92 -15.41 -25.40
N LEU A 410 -15.84 -14.68 -25.69
CA LEU A 410 -15.57 -13.36 -25.12
C LEU A 410 -16.36 -12.27 -25.86
N PRO A 411 -16.85 -11.24 -25.14
CA PRO A 411 -17.45 -10.05 -25.76
C PRO A 411 -16.43 -9.27 -26.61
N ASP A 412 -16.92 -8.56 -27.63
CA ASP A 412 -16.06 -7.79 -28.53
C ASP A 412 -15.28 -6.68 -27.84
N TYR A 413 -15.82 -6.09 -26.76
CA TYR A 413 -15.10 -5.07 -26.02
C TYR A 413 -13.80 -5.60 -25.36
N ILE A 414 -13.74 -6.87 -24.94
CA ILE A 414 -12.51 -7.50 -24.40
C ILE A 414 -11.51 -7.85 -25.52
N LYS A 415 -11.99 -8.06 -26.76
CA LYS A 415 -11.13 -8.37 -27.91
C LYS A 415 -10.52 -7.11 -28.53
N ASN A 416 -11.31 -6.04 -28.59
CA ASN A 416 -10.99 -4.85 -29.36
C ASN A 416 -10.31 -3.74 -28.56
N HIS A 417 -10.19 -3.86 -27.22
CA HIS A 417 -9.61 -2.83 -26.39
C HIS A 417 -8.59 -3.41 -25.41
N PRO A 418 -7.58 -2.62 -24.99
CA PRO A 418 -6.75 -2.96 -23.85
C PRO A 418 -7.58 -3.13 -22.58
N VAL A 419 -7.16 -4.04 -21.70
CA VAL A 419 -7.88 -4.34 -20.44
C VAL A 419 -7.07 -3.83 -19.26
N TYR A 420 -7.63 -2.88 -18.53
CA TYR A 420 -7.04 -2.28 -17.34
C TYR A 420 -7.62 -2.93 -16.08
N TYR A 421 -6.77 -3.58 -15.30
CA TYR A 421 -7.15 -4.19 -14.03
C TYR A 421 -7.16 -3.11 -12.95
N ALA A 422 -8.31 -2.57 -12.67
CA ALA A 422 -8.47 -1.45 -11.77
C ALA A 422 -9.87 -1.39 -11.14
N GLY A 423 -10.05 -0.47 -10.21
CA GLY A 423 -11.36 -0.16 -9.63
C GLY A 423 -11.28 1.16 -8.87
N PRO A 424 -12.16 2.13 -9.16
CA PRO A 424 -12.10 3.47 -8.60
C PRO A 424 -12.48 3.53 -7.12
N ALA A 425 -12.08 4.60 -6.45
CA ALA A 425 -12.76 5.12 -5.27
C ALA A 425 -14.07 5.82 -5.69
N LYS A 426 -14.85 6.33 -4.73
CA LYS A 426 -16.10 7.04 -5.06
C LYS A 426 -15.82 8.26 -5.93
N THR A 427 -16.68 8.49 -6.91
CA THR A 427 -16.58 9.63 -7.82
C THR A 427 -17.11 10.89 -7.14
N PRO A 428 -16.29 11.94 -6.96
CA PRO A 428 -16.76 13.23 -6.47
C PRO A 428 -17.69 13.92 -7.47
N VAL A 429 -18.56 14.77 -6.98
CA VAL A 429 -19.42 15.59 -7.83
C VAL A 429 -18.60 16.46 -8.76
N GLY A 430 -18.88 16.43 -10.05
CA GLY A 430 -18.19 17.21 -11.07
C GLY A 430 -16.89 16.58 -11.61
N TYR A 431 -16.52 15.39 -11.15
CA TYR A 431 -15.36 14.65 -11.66
C TYR A 431 -15.78 13.51 -12.59
N ALA A 432 -14.92 13.14 -13.53
CA ALA A 432 -15.14 12.00 -14.40
C ALA A 432 -15.06 10.67 -13.62
N SER A 433 -14.20 10.59 -12.61
CA SER A 433 -14.04 9.44 -11.73
C SER A 433 -13.51 9.83 -10.35
N GLY A 434 -13.62 8.95 -9.37
CA GLY A 434 -12.82 8.97 -8.16
C GLY A 434 -11.39 8.53 -8.45
N SER A 435 -10.52 8.56 -7.44
CA SER A 435 -9.13 8.08 -7.57
C SER A 435 -9.11 6.69 -8.18
N PHE A 436 -8.36 6.50 -9.27
CA PHE A 436 -8.48 5.35 -10.15
C PHE A 436 -7.10 4.77 -10.49
N GLY A 437 -6.59 3.89 -9.66
CA GLY A 437 -5.28 3.26 -9.85
C GLY A 437 -5.37 1.77 -10.15
N PRO A 438 -4.24 1.15 -10.57
CA PRO A 438 -4.17 -0.26 -10.92
C PRO A 438 -4.32 -1.17 -9.71
N THR A 439 -4.90 -2.35 -9.91
CA THR A 439 -4.86 -3.46 -8.95
C THR A 439 -3.72 -4.43 -9.26
N THR A 440 -3.45 -5.35 -8.33
CA THR A 440 -2.42 -6.40 -8.48
C THR A 440 -2.76 -7.32 -9.64
N ALA A 441 -1.85 -7.42 -10.61
CA ALA A 441 -2.04 -8.18 -11.85
C ALA A 441 -2.12 -9.69 -11.63
N GLY A 442 -1.28 -10.25 -10.74
CA GLY A 442 -1.15 -11.69 -10.52
C GLY A 442 -2.45 -12.43 -10.16
N ARG A 443 -3.45 -11.71 -9.61
CA ARG A 443 -4.76 -12.30 -9.32
C ARG A 443 -5.52 -12.78 -10.56
N MET A 444 -5.24 -12.20 -11.71
CA MET A 444 -5.86 -12.56 -12.99
C MET A 444 -5.02 -13.51 -13.85
N ASP A 445 -3.85 -13.95 -13.38
CA ASP A 445 -2.92 -14.77 -14.17
C ASP A 445 -3.57 -16.05 -14.72
N SER A 446 -4.43 -16.69 -13.93
CA SER A 446 -5.13 -17.93 -14.31
C SER A 446 -6.11 -17.75 -15.49
N TYR A 447 -6.50 -16.53 -15.85
CA TYR A 447 -7.42 -16.27 -16.96
C TYR A 447 -6.70 -15.91 -18.26
N VAL A 448 -5.43 -15.48 -18.21
CA VAL A 448 -4.74 -14.83 -19.32
C VAL A 448 -4.62 -15.74 -20.54
N GLU A 449 -4.07 -16.95 -20.37
CA GLU A 449 -3.92 -17.93 -21.46
C GLU A 449 -5.26 -18.21 -22.15
N LEU A 450 -6.30 -18.47 -21.34
CA LEU A 450 -7.64 -18.75 -21.86
C LEU A 450 -8.19 -17.56 -22.66
N PHE A 451 -8.08 -16.34 -22.14
CA PHE A 451 -8.63 -15.15 -22.79
C PHE A 451 -7.86 -14.80 -24.06
N GLN A 452 -6.53 -14.88 -24.06
CA GLN A 452 -5.70 -14.62 -25.24
C GLN A 452 -5.94 -15.65 -26.34
N LYS A 453 -6.11 -16.91 -25.99
CA LYS A 453 -6.51 -17.96 -26.93
C LYS A 453 -7.84 -17.66 -27.62
N HIS A 454 -8.76 -16.96 -26.95
CA HIS A 454 -10.04 -16.50 -27.52
C HIS A 454 -9.97 -15.09 -28.13
N GLY A 455 -8.76 -14.56 -28.33
CA GLY A 455 -8.52 -13.27 -28.98
C GLY A 455 -8.78 -12.05 -28.10
N GLY A 456 -8.97 -12.22 -26.78
CA GLY A 456 -9.20 -11.12 -25.83
C GLY A 456 -8.03 -10.85 -24.91
N SER A 457 -8.05 -9.73 -24.18
CA SER A 457 -7.01 -9.31 -23.24
C SER A 457 -5.58 -9.35 -23.81
N LEU A 458 -5.43 -9.02 -25.09
CA LEU A 458 -4.13 -9.05 -25.78
C LEU A 458 -3.20 -7.93 -25.31
N VAL A 459 -3.73 -6.84 -24.75
CA VAL A 459 -2.97 -5.80 -24.06
C VAL A 459 -3.58 -5.62 -22.67
N MET A 460 -2.82 -5.97 -21.66
CA MET A 460 -3.24 -5.89 -20.25
C MET A 460 -2.49 -4.77 -19.54
N ILE A 461 -3.18 -4.00 -18.69
CA ILE A 461 -2.58 -2.93 -17.90
C ILE A 461 -2.91 -3.18 -16.43
N ALA A 462 -1.89 -3.20 -15.55
CA ALA A 462 -2.08 -3.40 -14.11
C ALA A 462 -0.81 -3.01 -13.33
N LYS A 463 -0.69 -3.41 -12.08
CA LYS A 463 0.56 -3.27 -11.30
C LYS A 463 1.08 -4.60 -10.79
N GLY A 464 2.39 -4.66 -10.57
CA GLY A 464 3.05 -5.84 -10.02
C GLY A 464 3.59 -6.77 -11.10
N ASN A 465 4.35 -7.74 -10.64
CA ASN A 465 4.90 -8.80 -11.50
C ASN A 465 3.83 -9.86 -11.84
N ARG A 466 4.10 -10.62 -12.89
CA ARG A 466 3.24 -11.71 -13.37
C ARG A 466 3.94 -13.06 -13.25
N GLY A 467 3.15 -14.13 -13.27
CA GLY A 467 3.64 -15.50 -13.36
C GLY A 467 4.14 -15.86 -14.76
N GLU A 468 4.95 -16.92 -14.84
CA GLU A 468 5.52 -17.44 -16.10
C GLU A 468 4.48 -17.81 -17.14
N THR A 469 3.32 -18.27 -16.68
CA THR A 469 2.17 -18.59 -17.56
C THR A 469 1.74 -17.40 -18.38
N VAL A 470 1.81 -16.19 -17.84
CA VAL A 470 1.45 -14.95 -18.54
C VAL A 470 2.51 -14.60 -19.59
N THR A 471 3.79 -14.69 -19.25
CA THR A 471 4.89 -14.46 -20.19
C THR A 471 4.79 -15.42 -21.39
N ASN A 472 4.53 -16.69 -21.11
CA ASN A 472 4.35 -17.72 -22.15
C ASN A 472 3.09 -17.47 -23.00
N ALA A 473 1.98 -17.05 -22.40
CA ALA A 473 0.76 -16.71 -23.12
C ALA A 473 0.97 -15.48 -24.03
N CYS A 474 1.62 -14.42 -23.54
CA CYS A 474 1.97 -13.25 -24.35
C CYS A 474 2.82 -13.64 -25.56
N LYS A 475 3.83 -14.50 -25.37
CA LYS A 475 4.63 -15.01 -26.49
C LYS A 475 3.83 -15.84 -27.47
N ALA A 476 2.94 -16.73 -27.00
CA ALA A 476 2.17 -17.63 -27.86
C ALA A 476 1.08 -16.91 -28.67
N HIS A 477 0.47 -15.87 -28.09
CA HIS A 477 -0.69 -15.19 -28.70
C HIS A 477 -0.40 -13.76 -29.15
N GLY A 478 0.86 -13.30 -29.02
CA GLY A 478 1.28 -11.94 -29.36
C GLY A 478 0.68 -10.90 -28.42
N GLY A 479 0.61 -11.20 -27.12
CA GLY A 479 0.07 -10.33 -26.08
C GLY A 479 1.12 -9.44 -25.44
N PHE A 480 0.65 -8.45 -24.66
CA PHE A 480 1.50 -7.53 -23.88
C PHE A 480 0.96 -7.35 -22.47
N TYR A 481 1.87 -7.20 -21.51
CA TYR A 481 1.54 -6.69 -20.20
C TYR A 481 2.24 -5.36 -19.97
N LEU A 482 1.46 -4.33 -19.67
CA LEU A 482 1.93 -2.99 -19.37
C LEU A 482 1.76 -2.72 -17.87
N GLY A 483 2.80 -2.22 -17.23
CA GLY A 483 2.74 -1.79 -15.84
C GLY A 483 2.22 -0.36 -15.74
N SER A 484 1.14 -0.14 -15.00
CA SER A 484 0.73 1.20 -14.56
C SER A 484 1.31 1.50 -13.18
N ILE A 485 1.66 2.76 -12.91
CA ILE A 485 2.25 3.15 -11.64
C ILE A 485 1.28 2.86 -10.50
N GLY A 486 1.69 2.04 -9.55
CA GLY A 486 0.95 1.79 -8.33
C GLY A 486 1.20 2.89 -7.30
N GLY A 487 0.16 3.33 -6.62
CA GLY A 487 0.20 4.41 -5.63
C GLY A 487 -0.53 5.68 -6.10
N PRO A 488 -0.15 6.33 -7.21
CA PRO A 488 -0.72 7.61 -7.61
C PRO A 488 -2.06 7.43 -8.37
N ALA A 489 -3.17 7.39 -7.65
CA ALA A 489 -4.50 7.22 -8.23
C ALA A 489 -5.27 8.53 -8.39
N ALA A 490 -4.99 9.54 -7.58
CA ALA A 490 -5.62 10.86 -7.70
C ALA A 490 -5.20 11.57 -9.00
N ILE A 491 -3.92 11.51 -9.35
CA ILE A 491 -3.42 12.13 -10.58
C ILE A 491 -3.99 11.45 -11.83
N LEU A 492 -4.12 10.11 -11.84
CA LEU A 492 -4.73 9.40 -12.97
C LEU A 492 -6.19 9.81 -13.17
N ALA A 493 -6.95 9.95 -12.08
CA ALA A 493 -8.33 10.41 -12.14
C ALA A 493 -8.44 11.86 -12.63
N GLN A 494 -7.56 12.74 -12.17
CA GLN A 494 -7.63 14.16 -12.49
C GLN A 494 -7.07 14.49 -13.88
N GLU A 495 -5.93 13.89 -14.26
CA GLU A 495 -5.16 14.32 -15.44
C GLU A 495 -5.31 13.37 -16.64
N ASN A 496 -5.67 12.10 -16.44
CA ASN A 496 -5.64 11.13 -17.52
C ASN A 496 -7.02 10.54 -17.89
N ILE A 497 -7.92 10.33 -16.94
CA ILE A 497 -9.23 9.74 -17.18
C ILE A 497 -10.25 10.84 -17.52
N ARG A 498 -10.89 10.74 -18.69
CA ARG A 498 -11.82 11.76 -19.18
C ARG A 498 -13.28 11.33 -19.10
N LYS A 499 -13.56 10.05 -19.23
CA LYS A 499 -14.92 9.48 -19.17
C LYS A 499 -14.87 8.09 -18.55
N VAL A 500 -15.90 7.75 -17.80
CA VAL A 500 -16.11 6.43 -17.21
C VAL A 500 -17.56 6.03 -17.39
N GLU A 501 -17.79 4.82 -17.91
CA GLU A 501 -19.12 4.29 -18.23
C GLU A 501 -19.18 2.80 -17.89
N VAL A 502 -20.21 2.36 -17.15
CA VAL A 502 -20.47 0.93 -16.92
C VAL A 502 -21.06 0.34 -18.19
N ILE A 503 -20.47 -0.72 -18.71
CA ILE A 503 -20.92 -1.35 -19.95
C ILE A 503 -21.43 -2.78 -19.77
N ASP A 504 -21.03 -3.47 -18.69
CA ASP A 504 -21.50 -4.84 -18.40
C ASP A 504 -21.42 -5.15 -16.90
N TYR A 505 -22.22 -6.09 -16.42
CA TYR A 505 -22.29 -6.56 -15.03
C TYR A 505 -22.44 -5.46 -13.96
N PRO A 506 -23.41 -4.53 -14.09
CA PRO A 506 -23.57 -3.41 -13.14
C PRO A 506 -23.83 -3.88 -11.70
N GLU A 507 -24.36 -5.07 -11.51
CA GLU A 507 -24.60 -5.69 -10.21
C GLU A 507 -23.31 -5.97 -9.42
N LEU A 508 -22.16 -6.06 -10.10
CA LEU A 508 -20.86 -6.23 -9.45
C LEU A 508 -20.31 -4.93 -8.84
N GLY A 509 -21.00 -3.81 -9.00
CA GLY A 509 -20.63 -2.52 -8.42
C GLY A 509 -19.23 -2.09 -8.85
N MET A 510 -18.27 -1.97 -7.91
CA MET A 510 -16.89 -1.58 -8.22
C MET A 510 -16.11 -2.62 -9.06
N GLU A 511 -16.63 -3.81 -9.23
CA GLU A 511 -16.06 -4.87 -10.07
C GLU A 511 -16.83 -5.10 -11.37
N ALA A 512 -17.80 -4.22 -11.67
CA ALA A 512 -18.45 -4.17 -12.97
C ALA A 512 -17.42 -4.01 -14.11
N VAL A 513 -17.83 -4.26 -15.33
CA VAL A 513 -17.03 -3.92 -16.50
C VAL A 513 -17.32 -2.47 -16.90
N TRP A 514 -16.25 -1.69 -17.00
CA TRP A 514 -16.32 -0.28 -17.34
C TRP A 514 -15.59 -0.03 -18.66
N LYS A 515 -16.06 0.94 -19.42
CA LYS A 515 -15.30 1.57 -20.50
C LYS A 515 -14.85 2.94 -20.04
N ILE A 516 -13.56 3.22 -20.20
CA ILE A 516 -12.97 4.51 -19.86
C ILE A 516 -12.30 5.12 -21.09
N GLU A 517 -12.32 6.44 -21.18
CA GLU A 517 -11.54 7.20 -22.15
C GLU A 517 -10.36 7.87 -21.42
N VAL A 518 -9.16 7.65 -21.93
CA VAL A 518 -7.94 8.20 -21.33
C VAL A 518 -7.16 9.07 -22.31
N VAL A 519 -6.37 10.00 -21.76
CA VAL A 519 -5.43 10.85 -22.49
C VAL A 519 -4.09 10.81 -21.78
N ASP A 520 -3.03 10.54 -22.52
CA ASP A 520 -1.65 10.47 -22.04
C ASP A 520 -1.49 9.60 -20.78
N PHE A 521 -2.20 8.48 -20.72
CA PHE A 521 -2.18 7.57 -19.56
C PHE A 521 -0.83 6.84 -19.51
N PRO A 522 -0.02 7.04 -18.45
CA PRO A 522 1.33 6.49 -18.38
C PRO A 522 1.33 4.99 -18.07
N ALA A 523 2.07 4.23 -18.86
CA ALA A 523 2.31 2.81 -18.65
C ALA A 523 3.72 2.41 -19.10
N PHE A 524 4.18 1.21 -18.73
CA PHE A 524 5.50 0.68 -19.05
C PHE A 524 5.37 -0.74 -19.62
N ILE A 525 6.02 -1.05 -20.72
CA ILE A 525 6.04 -2.41 -21.26
C ILE A 525 6.82 -3.29 -20.28
N LEU A 526 6.16 -4.30 -19.69
CA LEU A 526 6.79 -5.21 -18.72
C LEU A 526 6.90 -6.64 -19.23
N VAL A 527 5.96 -7.09 -20.06
CA VAL A 527 6.04 -8.35 -20.81
C VAL A 527 5.65 -8.07 -22.24
N ASP A 528 6.44 -8.55 -23.20
CA ASP A 528 6.20 -8.35 -24.63
C ASP A 528 5.74 -9.64 -25.35
N ASP A 529 5.40 -9.49 -26.63
CA ASP A 529 4.98 -10.55 -27.54
C ASP A 529 6.11 -11.52 -27.95
N LYS A 530 7.35 -11.24 -27.56
CA LYS A 530 8.52 -12.07 -27.80
C LYS A 530 8.88 -12.95 -26.62
N GLY A 531 8.24 -12.68 -25.45
CA GLY A 531 8.44 -13.39 -24.20
C GLY A 531 9.55 -12.79 -23.32
N HIS A 532 9.94 -11.53 -23.58
CA HIS A 532 10.76 -10.79 -22.64
C HIS A 532 9.89 -10.40 -21.44
N ASP A 533 10.46 -10.52 -20.24
CA ASP A 533 9.80 -10.20 -18.97
C ASP A 533 10.78 -9.45 -18.08
N PHE A 534 10.48 -8.17 -17.84
CA PHE A 534 11.30 -7.28 -17.04
C PHE A 534 11.73 -7.89 -15.69
N PHE A 535 10.81 -8.52 -14.97
CA PHE A 535 11.11 -9.06 -13.64
C PHE A 535 11.99 -10.31 -13.68
N ARG A 536 11.90 -11.09 -14.76
CA ARG A 536 12.70 -12.32 -14.94
C ARG A 536 14.10 -12.03 -15.46
N GLU A 537 14.27 -10.94 -16.17
CA GLU A 537 15.55 -10.50 -16.71
C GLU A 537 16.39 -9.72 -15.69
N LEU A 538 15.84 -9.41 -14.50
CA LEU A 538 16.60 -8.77 -13.42
C LEU A 538 17.67 -9.68 -12.82
N PRO A 539 18.81 -9.13 -12.33
CA PRO A 539 19.82 -9.89 -11.59
C PRO A 539 19.19 -10.62 -10.40
N GLY A 540 19.28 -11.93 -10.37
CA GLY A 540 18.65 -12.77 -9.35
C GLY A 540 17.23 -13.22 -9.66
N GLY A 541 16.75 -12.92 -10.87
CA GLY A 541 15.47 -13.23 -11.48
C GLY A 541 14.35 -13.66 -10.54
N CYS A 542 13.27 -12.92 -10.44
CA CYS A 542 12.10 -13.31 -9.63
C CYS A 542 11.41 -14.54 -10.24
N GLY A 543 12.10 -15.70 -10.18
CA GLY A 543 11.58 -16.99 -10.64
C GLY A 543 10.49 -17.59 -9.74
N ILE A 544 10.12 -16.91 -8.64
CA ILE A 544 9.17 -17.40 -7.65
C ILE A 544 8.24 -16.27 -7.24
N CYS A 545 7.54 -15.70 -8.19
CA CYS A 545 6.41 -14.84 -7.89
C CYS A 545 5.14 -15.55 -8.35
N GLY A 546 4.77 -16.59 -7.63
CA GLY A 546 3.40 -17.08 -7.60
C GLY A 546 2.51 -16.07 -6.84
N PRO A 547 1.19 -16.16 -6.99
CA PRO A 547 0.20 -15.26 -6.39
C PRO A 547 0.33 -15.14 -4.89
#